data_a7a3bd0cdcf047045b55f4a5470bf258
#
_entry.id   a7a3bd0cdcf047045b55f4a5470bf258
#
_cell.length_a   1.000
_cell.length_b   1.000
_cell.length_c   1.000
_cell.angle_alpha   90.00
_cell.angle_beta   90.00
_cell.angle_gamma   90.00
#
_symmetry.space_group_name_H-M   'P 1'
#
loop_
_entity.id
_entity.type
_entity.pdbx_description
1 polymer ?
#
loop_
_entity_poly.entity_id
_entity_poly.type
_entity_poly.pdbx_seq_one_letter_code
_entity_poly.pdbx_strand_id
1 'polypeptide(L)'
;MTLHDKIYGLHIVGTLFLWGGAILSLIMAKAAIKKPLEERKTPMLIAIFSQWLVPIGALLLSISGVGLINEGWGWFLGWLDISIITTLLIIPVIIFRLNKSLNKIMDKNGPFSLPAVTLPSIIGAHFYQVFALLFLGTLLMLVKPGTPMAVLLAAGTFAISWILQPKH
;
A
#
# COMPACT_ATOMS: atom_id res chain seq x y z
N MET A 1 -7.53 -28.48 12.36
CA MET A 1 -6.91 -27.28 11.75
C MET A 1 -5.46 -27.24 12.20
N THR A 2 -4.55 -27.48 11.28
CA THR A 2 -3.11 -27.52 11.56
C THR A 2 -2.55 -26.11 11.83
N LEU A 3 -1.33 -26.02 12.37
CA LEU A 3 -0.66 -24.73 12.51
C LEU A 3 -0.48 -24.06 11.15
N HIS A 4 -0.13 -24.84 10.12
CA HIS A 4 -0.01 -24.40 8.74
C HIS A 4 -1.30 -23.71 8.25
N ASP A 5 -2.46 -24.34 8.45
CA ASP A 5 -3.76 -23.78 8.02
C ASP A 5 -4.04 -22.41 8.67
N LYS A 6 -3.66 -22.27 9.95
CA LYS A 6 -3.83 -20.99 10.69
C LYS A 6 -2.93 -19.90 10.14
N ILE A 7 -1.65 -20.21 9.87
CA ILE A 7 -0.69 -19.26 9.33
C ILE A 7 -1.11 -18.85 7.90
N TYR A 8 -1.53 -19.82 7.08
CA TYR A 8 -2.01 -19.55 5.74
C TYR A 8 -3.30 -18.69 5.75
N GLY A 9 -4.23 -18.99 6.66
CA GLY A 9 -5.42 -18.16 6.87
C GLY A 9 -5.08 -16.71 7.25
N LEU A 10 -4.11 -16.52 8.14
CA LEU A 10 -3.62 -15.19 8.51
C LEU A 10 -3.01 -14.45 7.30
N HIS A 11 -2.29 -15.17 6.44
CA HIS A 11 -1.71 -14.62 5.21
C HIS A 11 -2.78 -14.12 4.24
N ILE A 12 -3.87 -14.88 4.08
CA ILE A 12 -5.03 -14.46 3.26
C ILE A 12 -5.68 -13.21 3.84
N VAL A 13 -5.94 -13.18 5.14
CA VAL A 13 -6.52 -12.00 5.83
C VAL A 13 -5.63 -10.78 5.65
N GLY A 14 -4.31 -10.93 5.82
CA GLY A 14 -3.34 -9.86 5.58
C GLY A 14 -3.41 -9.33 4.14
N THR A 15 -3.52 -10.21 3.15
CA THR A 15 -3.67 -9.84 1.73
C THR A 15 -4.96 -9.05 1.49
N LEU A 16 -6.08 -9.51 2.07
CA LEU A 16 -7.37 -8.81 1.96
C LEU A 16 -7.33 -7.41 2.59
N PHE A 17 -6.69 -7.26 3.74
CA PHE A 17 -6.54 -5.95 4.38
C PHE A 17 -5.65 -5.01 3.56
N LEU A 18 -4.55 -5.53 3.03
CA LEU A 18 -3.61 -4.77 2.22
C LEU A 18 -4.26 -4.24 0.94
N TRP A 19 -4.82 -5.12 0.12
CA TRP A 19 -5.48 -4.76 -1.14
C TRP A 19 -6.82 -4.05 -0.92
N GLY A 20 -7.64 -4.57 -0.02
CA GLY A 20 -8.96 -4.00 0.31
C GLY A 20 -8.82 -2.57 0.85
N GLY A 21 -7.87 -2.33 1.74
CA GLY A 21 -7.58 -1.00 2.27
C GLY A 21 -7.15 -0.02 1.18
N ALA A 22 -6.22 -0.43 0.29
CA ALA A 22 -5.74 0.40 -0.80
C ALA A 22 -6.85 0.73 -1.81
N ILE A 23 -7.63 -0.26 -2.24
CA ILE A 23 -8.72 -0.09 -3.21
C ILE A 23 -9.83 0.78 -2.63
N LEU A 24 -10.27 0.49 -1.41
CA LEU A 24 -11.34 1.24 -0.75
C LEU A 24 -10.94 2.70 -0.54
N SER A 25 -9.70 2.94 -0.09
CA SER A 25 -9.16 4.29 0.06
C SER A 25 -9.17 5.06 -1.27
N LEU A 26 -8.74 4.43 -2.37
CA LEU A 26 -8.75 5.05 -3.69
C LEU A 26 -10.18 5.38 -4.17
N ILE A 27 -11.12 4.45 -4.01
CA ILE A 27 -12.52 4.65 -4.42
C ILE A 27 -13.12 5.82 -3.64
N MET A 28 -12.93 5.84 -2.32
CA MET A 28 -13.48 6.88 -1.46
C MET A 28 -12.84 8.24 -1.69
N ALA A 29 -11.51 8.29 -1.92
CA ALA A 29 -10.84 9.52 -2.29
C ALA A 29 -11.35 10.08 -3.63
N LYS A 30 -11.51 9.24 -4.66
CA LYS A 30 -12.11 9.64 -5.94
C LYS A 30 -13.56 10.09 -5.80
N ALA A 31 -14.35 9.43 -4.94
CA ALA A 31 -15.72 9.84 -4.65
C ALA A 31 -15.76 11.22 -3.96
N ALA A 32 -14.84 11.46 -3.02
CA ALA A 32 -14.75 12.75 -2.34
C ALA A 32 -14.46 13.92 -3.30
N ILE A 33 -13.56 13.71 -4.27
CA ILE A 33 -13.19 14.75 -5.25
C ILE A 33 -14.40 15.19 -6.12
N LYS A 34 -15.29 14.25 -6.43
CA LYS A 34 -16.46 14.50 -7.28
C LYS A 34 -17.61 15.22 -6.57
N LYS A 35 -17.58 15.30 -5.23
CA LYS A 35 -18.64 15.87 -4.43
C LYS A 35 -18.41 17.36 -4.14
N PRO A 36 -19.50 18.14 -3.88
CA PRO A 36 -19.39 19.48 -3.32
C PRO A 36 -18.62 19.47 -1.99
N LEU A 37 -18.00 20.60 -1.63
CA LEU A 37 -17.13 20.73 -0.44
C LEU A 37 -17.79 20.20 0.85
N GLU A 38 -19.06 20.50 1.04
CA GLU A 38 -19.82 20.13 2.24
C GLU A 38 -20.00 18.62 2.40
N GLU A 39 -20.08 17.90 1.30
CA GLU A 39 -20.30 16.44 1.27
C GLU A 39 -19.00 15.60 1.22
N ARG A 40 -17.83 16.24 1.10
CA ARG A 40 -16.53 15.56 0.97
C ARG A 40 -16.07 14.90 2.27
N LYS A 41 -16.53 15.36 3.41
CA LYS A 41 -16.05 14.95 4.74
C LYS A 41 -16.16 13.44 4.94
N THR A 42 -17.33 12.87 4.72
CA THR A 42 -17.56 11.45 4.99
C THR A 42 -16.71 10.52 4.10
N PRO A 43 -16.71 10.64 2.76
CA PRO A 43 -15.87 9.76 1.94
C PRO A 43 -14.37 9.99 2.18
N MET A 44 -13.93 11.19 2.53
CA MET A 44 -12.53 11.44 2.86
C MET A 44 -12.11 10.77 4.17
N LEU A 45 -12.96 10.81 5.20
CA LEU A 45 -12.71 10.08 6.44
C LEU A 45 -12.63 8.58 6.20
N ILE A 46 -13.54 8.02 5.42
CA ILE A 46 -13.49 6.59 5.06
C ILE A 46 -12.20 6.27 4.30
N ALA A 47 -11.76 7.13 3.38
CA ALA A 47 -10.49 6.96 2.67
C ALA A 47 -9.29 6.93 3.63
N ILE A 48 -9.24 7.84 4.60
CA ILE A 48 -8.17 7.89 5.62
C ILE A 48 -8.20 6.65 6.51
N PHE A 49 -9.36 6.25 7.01
CA PHE A 49 -9.47 5.04 7.83
C PHE A 49 -9.07 3.78 7.07
N SER A 50 -9.49 3.66 5.80
CA SER A 50 -9.14 2.52 4.95
C SER A 50 -7.63 2.39 4.72
N GLN A 51 -6.89 3.50 4.72
CA GLN A 51 -5.43 3.49 4.59
C GLN A 51 -4.74 2.79 5.76
N TRP A 52 -5.32 2.81 6.96
CA TRP A 52 -4.77 2.09 8.11
C TRP A 52 -4.85 0.57 7.97
N LEU A 53 -5.77 0.06 7.14
CA LEU A 53 -5.83 -1.37 6.84
C LEU A 53 -4.57 -1.85 6.08
N VAL A 54 -3.93 -0.97 5.32
CA VAL A 54 -2.75 -1.32 4.52
C VAL A 54 -1.55 -1.68 5.41
N PRO A 55 -1.10 -0.88 6.40
CA PRO A 55 -0.01 -1.27 7.29
C PRO A 55 -0.38 -2.45 8.19
N ILE A 56 -1.64 -2.57 8.59
CA ILE A 56 -2.11 -3.74 9.36
C ILE A 56 -1.99 -5.00 8.49
N GLY A 57 -2.46 -4.95 7.25
CA GLY A 57 -2.31 -6.05 6.30
C GLY A 57 -0.86 -6.40 6.01
N ALA A 58 0.01 -5.39 5.85
CA ALA A 58 1.44 -5.57 5.67
C ALA A 58 2.08 -6.30 6.87
N LEU A 59 1.73 -5.91 8.09
CA LEU A 59 2.21 -6.57 9.31
C LEU A 59 1.76 -8.02 9.39
N LEU A 60 0.48 -8.29 9.13
CA LEU A 60 -0.07 -9.65 9.14
C LEU A 60 0.60 -10.53 8.09
N LEU A 61 0.84 -10.01 6.87
CA LEU A 61 1.56 -10.70 5.81
C LEU A 61 3.00 -11.02 6.20
N SER A 62 3.68 -10.09 6.86
CA SER A 62 5.06 -10.29 7.29
C SER A 62 5.16 -11.36 8.38
N ILE A 63 4.29 -11.31 9.39
CA ILE A 63 4.26 -12.32 10.46
C ILE A 63 3.93 -13.69 9.90
N SER A 64 2.89 -13.80 9.07
CA SER A 64 2.49 -15.07 8.45
C SER A 64 3.53 -15.56 7.44
N GLY A 65 4.17 -14.66 6.70
CA GLY A 65 5.24 -14.99 5.77
C GLY A 65 6.43 -15.63 6.48
N VAL A 66 6.89 -15.06 7.59
CA VAL A 66 7.95 -15.65 8.44
C VAL A 66 7.54 -17.04 8.95
N GLY A 67 6.27 -17.19 9.37
CA GLY A 67 5.75 -18.49 9.78
C GLY A 67 5.83 -19.54 8.67
N LEU A 68 5.41 -19.21 7.45
CA LEU A 68 5.45 -20.10 6.28
C LEU A 68 6.88 -20.46 5.86
N ILE A 69 7.83 -19.53 5.99
CA ILE A 69 9.25 -19.78 5.73
C ILE A 69 9.78 -20.85 6.69
N ASN A 70 9.49 -20.70 7.96
CA ASN A 70 9.97 -21.64 8.98
C ASN A 70 9.36 -23.05 8.83
N GLU A 71 8.16 -23.17 8.24
CA GLU A 71 7.49 -24.44 8.04
C GLU A 71 7.95 -25.22 6.78
N GLY A 72 8.66 -24.61 5.84
CA GLY A 72 9.09 -25.41 4.69
C GLY A 72 9.66 -24.69 3.48
N TRP A 73 9.66 -23.34 3.44
CA TRP A 73 10.16 -22.64 2.24
C TRP A 73 11.66 -22.33 2.31
N GLY A 74 12.24 -22.28 3.52
CA GLY A 74 13.63 -21.91 3.75
C GLY A 74 13.86 -20.40 3.63
N TRP A 75 14.93 -19.96 4.26
CA TRP A 75 15.41 -18.57 4.23
C TRP A 75 16.32 -18.33 3.00
N PHE A 76 16.56 -17.07 2.66
CA PHE A 76 17.44 -16.64 1.56
C PHE A 76 16.90 -16.92 0.15
N LEU A 77 15.60 -16.87 -0.02
CA LEU A 77 14.98 -16.79 -1.33
C LEU A 77 14.87 -15.31 -1.72
N GLY A 78 15.70 -14.84 -2.65
CA GLY A 78 15.82 -13.41 -2.94
C GLY A 78 14.51 -12.67 -3.25
N TRP A 79 13.53 -13.33 -3.89
CA TRP A 79 12.20 -12.76 -4.11
C TRP A 79 11.42 -12.55 -2.81
N LEU A 80 11.62 -13.43 -1.83
CA LEU A 80 10.95 -13.40 -0.54
C LEU A 80 11.52 -12.29 0.34
N ASP A 81 12.85 -12.19 0.41
CA ASP A 81 13.54 -11.14 1.17
C ASP A 81 13.17 -9.76 0.64
N ILE A 82 13.12 -9.58 -0.68
CA ILE A 82 12.69 -8.34 -1.31
C ILE A 82 11.22 -8.05 -1.01
N SER A 83 10.35 -9.06 -1.01
CA SER A 83 8.94 -8.89 -0.66
C SER A 83 8.76 -8.44 0.79
N ILE A 84 9.48 -9.04 1.73
CA ILE A 84 9.46 -8.67 3.15
C ILE A 84 9.96 -7.24 3.35
N ILE A 85 11.11 -6.89 2.75
CA ILE A 85 11.66 -5.53 2.83
C ILE A 85 10.68 -4.51 2.25
N THR A 86 10.09 -4.80 1.09
CA THR A 86 9.11 -3.93 0.46
C THR A 86 7.89 -3.73 1.35
N THR A 87 7.38 -4.80 1.93
CA THR A 87 6.16 -4.77 2.75
C THR A 87 6.39 -4.06 4.08
N LEU A 88 7.49 -4.35 4.78
CA LEU A 88 7.75 -3.83 6.12
C LEU A 88 8.31 -2.41 6.14
N LEU A 89 9.15 -2.05 5.18
CA LEU A 89 9.84 -0.77 5.22
C LEU A 89 9.21 0.26 4.29
N ILE A 90 8.84 -0.14 3.09
CA ILE A 90 8.48 0.81 2.05
C ILE A 90 7.01 1.22 2.14
N ILE A 91 6.11 0.27 2.33
CA ILE A 91 4.67 0.54 2.43
C ILE A 91 4.36 1.47 3.62
N PRO A 92 4.85 1.23 4.85
CA PRO A 92 4.63 2.15 5.96
C PRO A 92 5.16 3.56 5.72
N VAL A 93 6.33 3.69 5.09
CA VAL A 93 6.91 5.01 4.77
C VAL A 93 6.03 5.80 3.81
N ILE A 94 5.51 5.14 2.78
CA ILE A 94 4.63 5.78 1.79
C ILE A 94 3.31 6.21 2.44
N ILE A 95 2.72 5.36 3.26
CA ILE A 95 1.47 5.66 3.97
C ILE A 95 1.68 6.80 4.96
N PHE A 96 2.79 6.82 5.68
CA PHE A 96 3.12 7.92 6.58
C PHE A 96 3.26 9.25 5.83
N ARG A 97 3.91 9.25 4.66
CA ARG A 97 4.01 10.44 3.79
C ARG A 97 2.64 10.89 3.28
N LEU A 98 1.80 9.94 2.86
CA LEU A 98 0.45 10.21 2.40
C LEU A 98 -0.40 10.83 3.52
N ASN A 99 -0.40 10.24 4.72
CA ASN A 99 -1.10 10.76 5.87
C ASN A 99 -0.61 12.17 6.25
N LYS A 100 0.70 12.40 6.22
CA LYS A 100 1.27 13.73 6.48
C LYS A 100 0.80 14.76 5.44
N SER A 101 0.71 14.37 4.17
CA SER A 101 0.22 15.24 3.10
C SER A 101 -1.28 15.53 3.26
N LEU A 102 -2.08 14.51 3.57
CA LEU A 102 -3.52 14.67 3.82
C LEU A 102 -3.80 15.53 5.06
N ASN A 103 -3.05 15.34 6.14
CA ASN A 103 -3.19 16.17 7.34
C ASN A 103 -2.81 17.64 7.08
N LYS A 104 -1.79 17.90 6.27
CA LYS A 104 -1.48 19.29 5.85
C LYS A 104 -2.61 19.94 5.06
N ILE A 105 -3.32 19.15 4.27
CA ILE A 105 -4.49 19.60 3.51
C ILE A 105 -5.65 19.95 4.46
N MET A 106 -5.79 19.17 5.53
CA MET A 106 -6.85 19.38 6.53
C MET A 106 -6.58 20.58 7.46
N ASP A 107 -5.30 20.91 7.70
CA ASP A 107 -4.90 21.83 8.78
C ASP A 107 -4.88 23.31 8.34
N LYS A 108 -4.66 23.61 7.07
CA LYS A 108 -4.37 24.99 6.63
C LYS A 108 -5.56 25.93 6.51
N ASN A 109 -6.79 25.47 6.28
CA ASN A 109 -7.97 26.34 6.10
C ASN A 109 -9.32 25.66 6.42
N GLY A 110 -9.32 24.69 7.33
CA GLY A 110 -10.46 23.78 7.50
C GLY A 110 -10.42 22.65 6.48
N PRO A 111 -11.07 21.54 6.78
CA PRO A 111 -10.80 20.25 6.17
C PRO A 111 -11.03 20.13 4.65
N PHE A 112 -11.35 21.19 3.93
CA PHE A 112 -11.82 21.03 2.53
C PHE A 112 -11.56 22.24 1.61
N SER A 113 -10.68 23.16 1.98
CA SER A 113 -10.50 24.44 1.25
C SER A 113 -9.52 24.37 0.07
N LEU A 114 -8.88 23.23 -0.21
CA LEU A 114 -8.02 23.13 -1.38
C LEU A 114 -8.83 23.15 -2.68
N PRO A 115 -8.35 23.87 -3.70
CA PRO A 115 -8.95 23.83 -5.02
C PRO A 115 -9.06 22.40 -5.51
N ALA A 116 -10.20 22.05 -6.11
CA ALA A 116 -10.46 20.71 -6.65
C ALA A 116 -9.40 20.23 -7.66
N VAL A 117 -8.55 21.14 -8.15
CA VAL A 117 -7.48 20.86 -9.12
C VAL A 117 -6.23 20.26 -8.48
N THR A 118 -5.92 20.59 -7.22
CA THR A 118 -4.68 20.12 -6.56
C THR A 118 -4.86 18.78 -5.82
N LEU A 119 -6.07 18.49 -5.36
CA LEU A 119 -6.38 17.26 -4.65
C LEU A 119 -6.16 15.99 -5.51
N PRO A 120 -6.59 15.94 -6.79
CA PRO A 120 -6.39 14.76 -7.63
C PRO A 120 -4.93 14.42 -7.88
N SER A 121 -4.05 15.42 -8.00
CA SER A 121 -2.63 15.18 -8.28
C SER A 121 -1.89 14.60 -7.06
N ILE A 122 -2.17 15.12 -5.87
CA ILE A 122 -1.54 14.65 -4.63
C ILE A 122 -2.00 13.23 -4.29
N ILE A 123 -3.32 12.98 -4.35
CA ILE A 123 -3.89 11.67 -4.06
C ILE A 123 -3.44 10.66 -5.12
N GLY A 124 -3.46 11.04 -6.41
CA GLY A 124 -3.10 10.17 -7.50
C GLY A 124 -1.67 9.63 -7.39
N ALA A 125 -0.69 10.51 -7.15
CA ALA A 125 0.71 10.13 -7.06
C ALA A 125 0.99 9.08 -5.98
N HIS A 126 0.43 9.27 -4.80
CA HIS A 126 0.67 8.37 -3.68
C HIS A 126 -0.05 7.02 -3.87
N PHE A 127 -1.22 7.04 -4.49
CA PHE A 127 -1.90 5.79 -4.85
C PHE A 127 -1.14 5.00 -5.90
N TYR A 128 -0.60 5.64 -6.94
CA TYR A 128 0.22 4.95 -7.93
C TYR A 128 1.42 4.25 -7.29
N GLN A 129 2.09 4.89 -6.31
CA GLN A 129 3.19 4.27 -5.58
C GLN A 129 2.75 3.06 -4.78
N VAL A 130 1.67 3.19 -4.00
CA VAL A 130 1.12 2.07 -3.22
C VAL A 130 0.74 0.91 -4.14
N PHE A 131 0.01 1.17 -5.22
CA PHE A 131 -0.40 0.12 -6.15
C PHE A 131 0.78 -0.52 -6.88
N ALA A 132 1.79 0.26 -7.30
CA ALA A 132 2.99 -0.28 -7.92
C ALA A 132 3.73 -1.25 -6.98
N LEU A 133 3.85 -0.91 -5.71
CA LEU A 133 4.48 -1.76 -4.69
C LEU A 133 3.65 -2.99 -4.35
N LEU A 134 2.33 -2.85 -4.25
CA LEU A 134 1.42 -3.99 -4.05
C LEU A 134 1.50 -4.96 -5.23
N PHE A 135 1.51 -4.41 -6.45
CA PHE A 135 1.66 -5.21 -7.67
C PHE A 135 3.00 -5.92 -7.71
N LEU A 136 4.10 -5.22 -7.39
CA LEU A 136 5.42 -5.83 -7.27
C LEU A 136 5.43 -6.98 -6.27
N GLY A 137 4.95 -6.77 -5.05
CA GLY A 137 4.89 -7.81 -4.02
C GLY A 137 4.09 -9.03 -4.49
N THR A 138 2.94 -8.81 -5.11
CA THR A 138 2.10 -9.88 -5.67
C THR A 138 2.81 -10.61 -6.80
N LEU A 139 3.46 -9.89 -7.71
CA LEU A 139 4.21 -10.46 -8.83
C LEU A 139 5.36 -11.33 -8.34
N LEU A 140 6.14 -10.87 -7.36
CA LEU A 140 7.23 -11.62 -6.76
C LEU A 140 6.73 -12.93 -6.12
N MET A 141 5.58 -12.89 -5.46
CA MET A 141 4.96 -14.09 -4.85
C MET A 141 4.46 -15.10 -5.89
N LEU A 142 3.91 -14.61 -7.01
CA LEU A 142 3.37 -15.48 -8.07
C LEU A 142 4.46 -16.09 -8.94
N VAL A 143 5.43 -15.29 -9.36
CA VAL A 143 6.46 -15.69 -10.33
C VAL A 143 7.64 -16.38 -9.64
N LYS A 144 7.90 -16.05 -8.37
CA LYS A 144 9.04 -16.57 -7.60
C LYS A 144 10.36 -16.49 -8.38
N PRO A 145 10.72 -15.31 -8.90
CA PRO A 145 11.88 -15.18 -9.76
C PRO A 145 13.18 -15.38 -8.98
N GLY A 146 14.24 -15.79 -9.68
CA GLY A 146 15.59 -15.80 -9.08
C GLY A 146 16.01 -14.41 -8.60
N THR A 147 16.95 -14.36 -7.66
CA THR A 147 17.39 -13.12 -6.99
C THR A 147 17.72 -11.96 -7.95
N PRO A 148 18.49 -12.15 -9.05
CA PRO A 148 18.80 -11.05 -9.97
C PRO A 148 17.56 -10.43 -10.60
N MET A 149 16.59 -11.25 -11.03
CA MET A 149 15.34 -10.79 -11.63
C MET A 149 14.46 -10.08 -10.60
N ALA A 150 14.39 -10.57 -9.36
CA ALA A 150 13.66 -9.94 -8.28
C ALA A 150 14.19 -8.53 -7.97
N VAL A 151 15.52 -8.36 -7.94
CA VAL A 151 16.18 -7.05 -7.77
C VAL A 151 15.86 -6.12 -8.94
N LEU A 152 15.92 -6.60 -10.18
CA LEU A 152 15.58 -5.79 -11.37
C LEU A 152 14.12 -5.34 -11.36
N LEU A 153 13.19 -6.22 -11.01
CA LEU A 153 11.78 -5.88 -10.88
C LEU A 153 11.53 -4.83 -9.79
N ALA A 154 12.17 -4.99 -8.63
CA ALA A 154 12.09 -4.03 -7.54
C ALA A 154 12.66 -2.66 -7.96
N ALA A 155 13.86 -2.61 -8.50
CA ALA A 155 14.51 -1.38 -8.96
C ALA A 155 13.68 -0.68 -10.05
N GLY A 156 13.18 -1.44 -11.04
CA GLY A 156 12.33 -0.91 -12.10
C GLY A 156 11.02 -0.33 -11.56
N THR A 157 10.36 -1.01 -10.63
CA THR A 157 9.13 -0.51 -10.00
C THR A 157 9.38 0.77 -9.20
N PHE A 158 10.50 0.84 -8.49
CA PHE A 158 10.91 2.06 -7.78
C PHE A 158 11.19 3.22 -8.74
N ALA A 159 11.95 2.98 -9.79
CA ALA A 159 12.26 4.00 -10.79
C ALA A 159 10.99 4.55 -11.45
N ILE A 160 10.09 3.67 -11.86
CA ILE A 160 8.79 4.06 -12.47
C ILE A 160 7.95 4.84 -11.46
N SER A 161 7.84 4.37 -10.22
CA SER A 161 7.07 5.05 -9.18
C SER A 161 7.62 6.43 -8.86
N TRP A 162 8.95 6.62 -8.95
CA TRP A 162 9.61 7.91 -8.75
C TRP A 162 9.38 8.88 -9.92
N ILE A 163 9.45 8.37 -11.17
CA ILE A 163 9.23 9.18 -12.37
C ILE A 163 7.78 9.68 -12.47
N LEU A 164 6.83 8.84 -12.04
CA LEU A 164 5.39 9.16 -12.05
C LEU A 164 4.97 10.10 -10.90
N GLN A 165 5.89 10.52 -10.03
CA GLN A 165 5.58 11.53 -9.02
C GLN A 165 5.33 12.88 -9.71
N PRO A 166 4.21 13.56 -9.41
CA PRO A 166 4.01 14.92 -9.87
C PRO A 166 5.12 15.80 -9.26
N LYS A 167 5.87 16.44 -10.13
CA LYS A 167 6.84 17.47 -9.73
C LYS A 167 6.03 18.68 -9.24
N HIS A 168 6.12 18.94 -7.94
CA HIS A 168 5.57 20.15 -7.30
C HIS A 168 6.50 21.32 -7.51
#